data_e0d39a8fba6f2cab7d35b8601405638f
#
_entry.id   e0d39a8fba6f2cab7d35b8601405638f
#
_cell.length_a   1.000
_cell.length_b   1.000
_cell.length_c   1.000
_cell.angle_alpha   90.00
_cell.angle_beta   90.00
_cell.angle_gamma   90.00
#
_symmetry.space_group_name_H-M   'P 1'
#
loop_
_entity.id
_entity.type
_entity.pdbx_description
1 polymer ?
#
loop_
_entity_poly.entity_id
_entity_poly.type
_entity_poly.pdbx_seq_one_letter_code
_entity_poly.pdbx_strand_id
1 'polypeptide(L)'
;MDTEMKKEMLQRIAQELVTAGSKSGNEMTEEQVTAQLEIGLKALKPELADSLLALANQAVINAEENHRPEVTEVRPQALECDVVRFQNNKEKWVALVGLLDGYPYEIFTGLQDDEEGIMLPKTVTHGKIIKQVNADGTKRYDFQFENKRGYKTTVEGLSEKFNPEYWNYAKLISGVLRYRMPLEHVIKLVGSLSLKDESINTWKTGVERALKKYIPGSEEELKSEE
;
A
#
# COMPACT_ATOMS: atom_id res chain seq x y z
N MET A 1 35.29 -8.04 -15.62
CA MET A 1 33.81 -8.08 -15.78
C MET A 1 33.50 -8.51 -17.21
N ASP A 2 32.51 -9.38 -17.41
CA ASP A 2 32.08 -9.87 -18.71
C ASP A 2 31.45 -8.73 -19.56
N THR A 3 31.59 -8.82 -20.90
CA THR A 3 31.14 -7.79 -21.84
C THR A 3 29.61 -7.62 -21.82
N GLU A 4 28.88 -8.75 -21.72
CA GLU A 4 27.42 -8.75 -21.69
C GLU A 4 26.90 -8.08 -20.40
N MET A 5 27.48 -8.44 -19.26
CA MET A 5 27.16 -7.84 -17.95
C MET A 5 27.42 -6.33 -17.95
N LYS A 6 28.53 -5.87 -18.56
CA LYS A 6 28.82 -4.43 -18.70
C LYS A 6 27.75 -3.70 -19.51
N LYS A 7 27.28 -4.31 -20.57
CA LYS A 7 26.26 -3.75 -21.45
C LYS A 7 24.92 -3.62 -20.73
N GLU A 8 24.50 -4.65 -20.00
CA GLU A 8 23.27 -4.61 -19.20
C GLU A 8 23.31 -3.52 -18.12
N MET A 9 24.44 -3.38 -17.42
CA MET A 9 24.62 -2.33 -16.42
C MET A 9 24.55 -0.93 -17.03
N LEU A 10 25.19 -0.73 -18.19
CA LEU A 10 25.17 0.55 -18.91
C LEU A 10 23.76 0.93 -19.34
N GLN A 11 23.00 -0.02 -19.88
CA GLN A 11 21.63 0.22 -20.30
C GLN A 11 20.73 0.61 -19.11
N ARG A 12 20.83 -0.11 -18.00
CA ARG A 12 20.06 0.21 -16.78
C ARG A 12 20.39 1.62 -16.24
N ILE A 13 21.67 1.97 -16.17
CA ILE A 13 22.11 3.30 -15.71
C ILE A 13 21.61 4.38 -16.69
N ALA A 14 21.71 4.16 -17.99
CA ALA A 14 21.25 5.10 -19.01
C ALA A 14 19.74 5.35 -18.91
N GLN A 15 18.94 4.30 -18.73
CA GLN A 15 17.49 4.39 -18.59
C GLN A 15 17.09 5.22 -17.36
N GLU A 16 17.76 5.03 -16.23
CA GLU A 16 17.49 5.80 -15.01
C GLU A 16 17.89 7.28 -15.18
N LEU A 17 19.03 7.54 -15.83
CA LEU A 17 19.46 8.92 -16.10
C LEU A 17 18.52 9.65 -17.07
N VAL A 18 17.97 8.98 -18.07
CA VAL A 18 16.95 9.53 -18.97
C VAL A 18 15.67 9.85 -18.20
N THR A 19 15.22 8.95 -17.35
CA THR A 19 14.04 9.14 -16.51
C THR A 19 14.20 10.33 -15.57
N ALA A 20 15.36 10.45 -14.94
CA ALA A 20 15.70 11.58 -14.05
C ALA A 20 15.86 12.89 -14.86
N GLY A 21 16.49 12.82 -16.04
CA GLY A 21 16.69 13.96 -16.93
C GLY A 21 15.40 14.54 -17.48
N SER A 22 14.44 13.70 -17.85
CA SER A 22 13.12 14.14 -18.33
C SER A 22 12.36 14.96 -17.29
N LYS A 23 12.52 14.65 -16.01
CA LYS A 23 11.94 15.42 -14.90
C LYS A 23 12.57 16.80 -14.74
N SER A 24 13.81 17.01 -15.23
CA SER A 24 14.56 18.29 -15.18
C SER A 24 14.56 19.06 -16.50
N GLY A 25 13.82 18.61 -17.51
CA GLY A 25 13.71 19.26 -18.81
C GLY A 25 14.88 18.97 -19.77
N ASN A 26 15.66 17.94 -19.51
CA ASN A 26 16.75 17.48 -20.37
C ASN A 26 16.27 16.31 -21.24
N GLU A 27 16.12 16.54 -22.55
CA GLU A 27 15.58 15.57 -23.52
C GLU A 27 16.70 14.77 -24.20
N MET A 28 17.51 14.03 -23.44
CA MET A 28 18.46 13.07 -24.04
C MET A 28 17.80 11.70 -24.19
N THR A 29 18.09 11.02 -25.31
CA THR A 29 17.66 9.65 -25.52
C THR A 29 18.56 8.66 -24.79
N GLU A 30 18.05 7.45 -24.50
CA GLU A 30 18.83 6.37 -23.88
C GLU A 30 20.12 6.05 -24.67
N GLU A 31 20.03 6.03 -25.99
CA GLU A 31 21.19 5.81 -26.88
C GLU A 31 22.24 6.90 -26.71
N GLN A 32 21.83 8.17 -26.62
CA GLN A 32 22.75 9.30 -26.40
C GLN A 32 23.46 9.23 -25.05
N VAL A 33 22.71 8.90 -24.00
CA VAL A 33 23.27 8.75 -22.64
C VAL A 33 24.22 7.56 -22.59
N THR A 34 23.85 6.42 -23.17
CA THR A 34 24.70 5.22 -23.24
C THR A 34 26.00 5.51 -23.95
N ALA A 35 25.95 6.18 -25.11
CA ALA A 35 27.14 6.55 -25.86
C ALA A 35 28.07 7.46 -25.08
N GLN A 36 27.55 8.45 -24.34
CA GLN A 36 28.35 9.33 -23.51
C GLN A 36 28.98 8.58 -22.32
N LEU A 37 28.26 7.68 -21.67
CA LEU A 37 28.80 6.83 -20.61
C LEU A 37 29.93 5.94 -21.12
N GLU A 38 29.76 5.31 -22.28
CA GLU A 38 30.81 4.50 -22.89
C GLU A 38 32.09 5.31 -23.18
N ILE A 39 31.96 6.52 -23.76
CA ILE A 39 33.08 7.41 -24.02
C ILE A 39 33.80 7.74 -22.70
N GLY A 40 33.07 8.11 -21.67
CA GLY A 40 33.63 8.44 -20.36
C GLY A 40 34.35 7.25 -19.73
N LEU A 41 33.79 6.05 -19.80
CA LEU A 41 34.40 4.84 -19.24
C LEU A 41 35.65 4.41 -19.99
N LYS A 42 35.70 4.58 -21.32
CA LYS A 42 36.88 4.30 -22.16
C LYS A 42 38.07 5.21 -21.84
N ALA A 43 37.83 6.39 -21.26
CA ALA A 43 38.88 7.31 -20.84
C ALA A 43 39.54 6.91 -19.49
N LEU A 44 38.96 5.96 -18.76
CA LEU A 44 39.44 5.48 -17.48
C LEU A 44 40.29 4.20 -17.63
N LYS A 45 41.11 3.91 -16.60
CA LYS A 45 41.74 2.60 -16.46
C LYS A 45 40.65 1.51 -16.35
N PRO A 46 40.82 0.33 -17.00
CA PRO A 46 39.78 -0.71 -17.03
C PRO A 46 39.25 -1.12 -15.65
N GLU A 47 40.13 -1.25 -14.69
CA GLU A 47 39.76 -1.63 -13.31
C GLU A 47 38.90 -0.56 -12.61
N LEU A 48 39.22 0.72 -12.87
CA LEU A 48 38.48 1.85 -12.32
C LEU A 48 37.11 2.00 -13.02
N ALA A 49 37.07 1.80 -14.34
CA ALA A 49 35.84 1.79 -15.13
C ALA A 49 34.89 0.70 -14.63
N ASP A 50 35.38 -0.52 -14.40
CA ASP A 50 34.59 -1.64 -13.89
C ASP A 50 34.04 -1.37 -12.48
N SER A 51 34.86 -0.80 -11.60
CA SER A 51 34.46 -0.45 -10.24
C SER A 51 33.40 0.66 -10.22
N LEU A 52 33.57 1.69 -11.06
CA LEU A 52 32.63 2.80 -11.17
C LEU A 52 31.29 2.34 -11.71
N LEU A 53 31.31 1.49 -12.75
CA LEU A 53 30.10 0.93 -13.37
C LEU A 53 29.34 0.04 -12.38
N ALA A 54 30.02 -0.80 -11.63
CA ALA A 54 29.41 -1.64 -10.59
C ALA A 54 28.78 -0.79 -9.47
N LEU A 55 29.47 0.27 -9.02
CA LEU A 55 28.97 1.18 -8.01
C LEU A 55 27.72 1.93 -8.48
N ALA A 56 27.75 2.47 -9.71
CA ALA A 56 26.61 3.17 -10.30
C ALA A 56 25.42 2.24 -10.49
N ASN A 57 25.63 1.02 -10.98
CA ASN A 57 24.56 0.03 -11.12
C ASN A 57 23.96 -0.36 -9.76
N GLN A 58 24.78 -0.51 -8.71
CA GLN A 58 24.27 -0.77 -7.37
C GLN A 58 23.45 0.40 -6.82
N ALA A 59 23.86 1.64 -7.13
CA ALA A 59 23.09 2.82 -6.74
C ALA A 59 21.72 2.85 -7.43
N VAL A 60 21.64 2.47 -8.72
CA VAL A 60 20.36 2.34 -9.45
C VAL A 60 19.49 1.26 -8.83
N ILE A 61 20.04 0.07 -8.57
CA ILE A 61 19.29 -1.02 -7.91
C ILE A 61 18.75 -0.57 -6.54
N ASN A 62 19.58 0.08 -5.73
CA ASN A 62 19.16 0.59 -4.44
C ASN A 62 18.08 1.68 -4.58
N ALA A 63 18.14 2.50 -5.63
CA ALA A 63 17.12 3.50 -5.93
C ALA A 63 15.79 2.86 -6.34
N GLU A 64 15.83 1.83 -7.20
CA GLU A 64 14.67 1.04 -7.61
C GLU A 64 14.02 0.35 -6.40
N GLU A 65 14.81 -0.30 -5.54
CA GLU A 65 14.32 -0.95 -4.31
C GLU A 65 13.75 0.06 -3.30
N ASN A 66 14.32 1.26 -3.23
CA ASN A 66 13.84 2.35 -2.37
C ASN A 66 12.82 3.26 -3.07
N HIS A 67 12.51 2.99 -4.36
CA HIS A 67 11.53 3.78 -5.09
C HIS A 67 10.16 3.61 -4.43
N ARG A 68 9.83 4.53 -3.54
CA ARG A 68 8.48 4.64 -2.99
C ARG A 68 7.58 5.08 -4.14
N PRO A 69 6.56 4.30 -4.50
CA PRO A 69 5.62 4.71 -5.54
C PRO A 69 5.10 6.10 -5.21
N GLU A 70 4.93 6.91 -6.23
CA GLU A 70 4.46 8.30 -6.08
C GLU A 70 3.19 8.31 -5.23
N VAL A 71 3.24 9.00 -4.09
CA VAL A 71 2.12 9.03 -3.16
C VAL A 71 0.99 9.80 -3.82
N THR A 72 -0.13 9.15 -4.05
CA THR A 72 -1.31 9.82 -4.58
C THR A 72 -1.82 10.77 -3.49
N GLU A 73 -1.55 12.07 -3.62
CA GLU A 73 -2.00 13.10 -2.66
C GLU A 73 -3.52 13.19 -2.60
N VAL A 74 -4.19 12.92 -3.72
CA VAL A 74 -5.64 12.96 -3.82
C VAL A 74 -6.22 11.54 -3.82
N ARG A 75 -6.95 11.21 -2.76
CA ARG A 75 -7.68 9.94 -2.68
C ARG A 75 -8.71 9.83 -3.81
N PRO A 76 -8.74 8.75 -4.60
CA PRO A 76 -9.82 8.49 -5.56
C PRO A 76 -11.19 8.49 -4.88
N GLN A 77 -12.24 8.83 -5.63
CA GLN A 77 -13.62 8.83 -5.11
C GLN A 77 -14.03 7.44 -4.63
N ALA A 78 -13.72 6.40 -5.39
CA ALA A 78 -14.00 5.01 -5.06
C ALA A 78 -12.69 4.20 -5.00
N LEU A 79 -12.56 3.34 -4.01
CA LEU A 79 -11.49 2.36 -3.87
C LEU A 79 -12.09 0.97 -3.81
N GLU A 80 -11.46 0.01 -4.48
CA GLU A 80 -11.74 -1.41 -4.23
C GLU A 80 -11.49 -1.73 -2.76
N CYS A 81 -12.26 -2.64 -2.19
CA CYS A 81 -12.24 -2.91 -0.77
C CYS A 81 -12.36 -4.40 -0.49
N ASP A 82 -11.44 -4.90 0.33
CA ASP A 82 -11.54 -6.22 0.93
C ASP A 82 -12.22 -6.13 2.30
N VAL A 83 -13.02 -7.15 2.61
CA VAL A 83 -13.73 -7.30 3.88
C VAL A 83 -13.09 -8.40 4.70
N VAL A 84 -12.41 -8.05 5.78
CA VAL A 84 -11.77 -9.00 6.71
C VAL A 84 -12.52 -9.00 8.02
N ARG A 85 -12.93 -10.20 8.49
CA ARG A 85 -13.66 -10.37 9.74
C ARG A 85 -12.72 -10.86 10.84
N PHE A 86 -12.91 -10.33 12.03
CA PHE A 86 -12.13 -10.72 13.20
C PHE A 86 -12.96 -10.61 14.48
N GLN A 87 -12.39 -11.04 15.59
CA GLN A 87 -12.98 -10.86 16.93
C GLN A 87 -12.17 -9.86 17.74
N ASN A 88 -12.86 -9.01 18.48
CA ASN A 88 -12.30 -8.13 19.49
C ASN A 88 -13.16 -8.24 20.75
N ASN A 89 -12.58 -8.65 21.87
CA ASN A 89 -13.30 -8.85 23.15
C ASN A 89 -14.60 -9.69 23.03
N LYS A 90 -14.56 -10.78 22.24
CA LYS A 90 -15.70 -11.67 21.94
C LYS A 90 -16.75 -11.06 21.00
N GLU A 91 -16.65 -9.81 20.65
CA GLU A 91 -17.51 -9.15 19.66
C GLU A 91 -17.01 -9.46 18.24
N LYS A 92 -17.95 -9.49 17.30
CA LYS A 92 -17.64 -9.66 15.88
C LYS A 92 -17.33 -8.30 15.29
N TRP A 93 -16.17 -8.20 14.65
CA TRP A 93 -15.69 -6.98 14.01
C TRP A 93 -15.43 -7.21 12.53
N VAL A 94 -15.39 -6.12 11.79
CA VAL A 94 -15.01 -6.09 10.39
C VAL A 94 -13.96 -5.01 10.16
N ALA A 95 -12.95 -5.36 9.35
CA ALA A 95 -12.04 -4.41 8.74
C ALA A 95 -12.37 -4.29 7.26
N LEU A 96 -12.57 -3.07 6.80
CA LEU A 96 -12.73 -2.69 5.40
C LEU A 96 -11.40 -2.12 4.93
N VAL A 97 -10.66 -2.86 4.11
CA VAL A 97 -9.34 -2.46 3.60
C VAL A 97 -9.51 -1.91 2.19
N GLY A 98 -9.41 -0.60 2.05
CA GLY A 98 -9.46 0.07 0.75
C GLY A 98 -8.12 -0.05 0.02
N LEU A 99 -8.17 -0.45 -1.24
CA LEU A 99 -7.01 -0.75 -2.07
C LEU A 99 -6.85 0.29 -3.18
N LEU A 100 -5.60 0.71 -3.40
CA LEU A 100 -5.19 1.47 -4.57
C LEU A 100 -4.12 0.66 -5.29
N ASP A 101 -4.40 0.28 -6.55
CA ASP A 101 -3.53 -0.58 -7.36
C ASP A 101 -3.12 -1.88 -6.65
N GLY A 102 -4.08 -2.49 -5.93
CA GLY A 102 -3.88 -3.74 -5.19
C GLY A 102 -3.16 -3.58 -3.85
N TYR A 103 -2.73 -2.38 -3.48
CA TYR A 103 -2.04 -2.12 -2.22
C TYR A 103 -2.96 -1.44 -1.20
N PRO A 104 -2.88 -1.79 0.12
CA PRO A 104 -3.65 -1.13 1.16
C PRO A 104 -3.42 0.38 1.20
N TYR A 105 -4.47 1.15 1.01
CA TYR A 105 -4.45 2.60 1.00
C TYR A 105 -5.14 3.20 2.22
N GLU A 106 -6.19 2.54 2.69
CA GLU A 106 -6.93 2.93 3.88
C GLU A 106 -7.58 1.72 4.55
N ILE A 107 -7.89 1.84 5.82
CA ILE A 107 -8.59 0.84 6.60
C ILE A 107 -9.67 1.51 7.43
N PHE A 108 -10.82 0.85 7.56
CA PHE A 108 -11.90 1.22 8.48
C PHE A 108 -12.29 -0.01 9.28
N THR A 109 -12.56 0.15 10.56
CA THR A 109 -12.92 -0.96 11.42
C THR A 109 -14.16 -0.62 12.25
N GLY A 110 -15.03 -1.59 12.44
CA GLY A 110 -16.24 -1.42 13.22
C GLY A 110 -16.86 -2.74 13.64
N LEU A 111 -17.83 -2.65 14.56
CA LEU A 111 -18.63 -3.77 14.98
C LEU A 111 -19.46 -4.33 13.84
N GLN A 112 -19.62 -5.64 13.80
CA GLN A 112 -20.56 -6.32 12.93
C GLN A 112 -21.90 -6.51 13.68
N ASP A 113 -22.58 -5.40 13.82
CA ASP A 113 -23.82 -5.23 14.58
C ASP A 113 -24.75 -4.27 13.83
N ASP A 114 -26.07 -4.39 14.02
CA ASP A 114 -27.07 -3.58 13.32
C ASP A 114 -27.39 -2.27 14.06
N GLU A 115 -27.12 -2.18 15.34
CA GLU A 115 -27.37 -0.97 16.14
C GLU A 115 -26.10 -0.10 16.27
N GLU A 116 -24.95 -0.72 16.58
CA GLU A 116 -23.69 -0.01 16.89
C GLU A 116 -22.58 -0.22 15.84
N GLY A 117 -22.95 -0.65 14.64
CA GLY A 117 -21.97 -0.97 13.59
C GLY A 117 -22.58 -1.14 12.22
N ILE A 118 -22.13 -2.16 11.50
CA ILE A 118 -22.66 -2.52 10.19
C ILE A 118 -22.90 -4.02 10.09
N MET A 119 -24.05 -4.43 9.59
CA MET A 119 -24.32 -5.83 9.27
C MET A 119 -23.98 -6.14 7.81
N LEU A 120 -22.99 -7.01 7.63
CA LEU A 120 -22.62 -7.51 6.30
C LEU A 120 -22.90 -9.02 6.21
N PRO A 121 -23.57 -9.48 5.15
CA PRO A 121 -23.71 -10.91 4.88
C PRO A 121 -22.34 -11.60 4.86
N LYS A 122 -22.24 -12.80 5.44
CA LYS A 122 -20.96 -13.57 5.49
C LYS A 122 -20.32 -13.79 4.13
N THR A 123 -21.11 -13.77 3.08
CA THR A 123 -20.66 -13.97 1.69
C THR A 123 -20.04 -12.74 1.05
N VAL A 124 -20.11 -11.57 1.68
CA VAL A 124 -19.51 -10.33 1.21
C VAL A 124 -18.06 -10.29 1.68
N THR A 125 -17.13 -10.53 0.77
CA THR A 125 -15.68 -10.50 1.00
C THR A 125 -15.00 -9.32 0.30
N HIS A 126 -15.71 -8.70 -0.65
CA HIS A 126 -15.21 -7.59 -1.45
C HIS A 126 -16.31 -6.55 -1.66
N GLY A 127 -15.90 -5.33 -1.97
CA GLY A 127 -16.77 -4.21 -2.31
C GLY A 127 -15.99 -2.97 -2.69
N LYS A 128 -16.59 -1.80 -2.48
CA LYS A 128 -15.96 -0.50 -2.76
C LYS A 128 -16.21 0.46 -1.61
N ILE A 129 -15.19 1.22 -1.23
CA ILE A 129 -15.34 2.36 -0.34
C ILE A 129 -15.48 3.62 -1.17
N ILE A 130 -16.64 4.27 -1.08
CA ILE A 130 -16.97 5.47 -1.84
C ILE A 130 -16.88 6.68 -0.90
N LYS A 131 -16.04 7.66 -1.25
CA LYS A 131 -15.96 8.94 -0.56
C LYS A 131 -16.96 9.91 -1.16
N GLN A 132 -17.87 10.39 -0.34
CA GLN A 132 -18.81 11.43 -0.69
C GLN A 132 -18.35 12.76 -0.08
N VAL A 133 -18.66 13.86 -0.77
CA VAL A 133 -18.45 15.22 -0.24
C VAL A 133 -19.84 15.85 -0.14
N ASN A 134 -20.27 16.17 1.06
CA ASN A 134 -21.55 16.81 1.33
C ASN A 134 -21.54 18.29 0.89
N ALA A 135 -22.67 18.91 0.79
CA ALA A 135 -22.82 20.30 0.37
C ALA A 135 -22.09 21.29 1.31
N ASP A 136 -21.92 20.95 2.58
CA ASP A 136 -21.19 21.72 3.58
C ASP A 136 -19.66 21.46 3.58
N GLY A 137 -19.16 20.63 2.62
CA GLY A 137 -17.76 20.24 2.50
C GLY A 137 -17.32 19.12 3.44
N THR A 138 -18.20 18.60 4.30
CA THR A 138 -17.89 17.42 5.13
C THR A 138 -17.75 16.16 4.26
N LYS A 139 -16.96 15.21 4.74
CA LYS A 139 -16.68 13.97 4.02
C LYS A 139 -17.41 12.81 4.67
N ARG A 140 -18.16 12.05 3.87
CA ARG A 140 -18.82 10.81 4.23
C ARG A 140 -18.16 9.65 3.48
N TYR A 141 -18.07 8.50 4.10
CA TYR A 141 -17.58 7.27 3.52
C TYR A 141 -18.67 6.21 3.54
N ASP A 142 -18.95 5.64 2.39
CA ASP A 142 -19.95 4.61 2.20
C ASP A 142 -19.29 3.32 1.73
N PHE A 143 -19.82 2.16 2.15
CA PHE A 143 -19.37 0.87 1.65
C PHE A 143 -20.44 0.26 0.73
N GLN A 144 -20.06 0.00 -0.51
CA GLN A 144 -20.93 -0.60 -1.53
C GLN A 144 -20.46 -2.01 -1.87
N PHE A 145 -21.36 -2.96 -1.93
CA PHE A 145 -21.09 -4.34 -2.32
C PHE A 145 -22.20 -4.91 -3.18
N GLU A 146 -21.90 -6.00 -3.89
CA GLU A 146 -22.91 -6.77 -4.62
C GLU A 146 -23.34 -7.97 -3.78
N ASN A 147 -24.67 -8.17 -3.68
CA ASN A 147 -25.22 -9.35 -3.06
C ASN A 147 -25.18 -10.56 -4.02
N LYS A 148 -25.53 -11.76 -3.53
CA LYS A 148 -25.52 -12.99 -4.33
C LYS A 148 -26.39 -12.94 -5.60
N ARG A 149 -27.30 -11.99 -5.70
CA ARG A 149 -28.22 -11.79 -6.86
C ARG A 149 -27.71 -10.70 -7.82
N GLY A 150 -26.51 -10.14 -7.59
CA GLY A 150 -25.93 -9.07 -8.40
C GLY A 150 -26.51 -7.66 -8.11
N TYR A 151 -27.33 -7.50 -7.06
CA TYR A 151 -27.82 -6.18 -6.68
C TYR A 151 -26.80 -5.45 -5.83
N LYS A 152 -26.54 -4.19 -6.17
CA LYS A 152 -25.70 -3.29 -5.39
C LYS A 152 -26.42 -2.85 -4.12
N THR A 153 -25.77 -3.02 -3.01
CA THR A 153 -26.22 -2.58 -1.69
C THR A 153 -25.20 -1.60 -1.14
N THR A 154 -25.64 -0.47 -0.61
CA THR A 154 -24.77 0.56 -0.03
C THR A 154 -25.06 0.72 1.44
N VAL A 155 -24.01 0.62 2.27
CA VAL A 155 -24.02 1.01 3.68
C VAL A 155 -23.48 2.42 3.75
N GLU A 156 -24.34 3.37 4.05
CA GLU A 156 -24.00 4.77 4.09
C GLU A 156 -23.47 5.19 5.46
N GLY A 157 -22.57 6.18 5.47
CA GLY A 157 -22.14 6.86 6.71
C GLY A 157 -21.31 6.00 7.64
N LEU A 158 -20.24 5.35 7.17
CA LEU A 158 -19.37 4.52 8.01
C LEU A 158 -18.86 5.26 9.25
N SER A 159 -18.56 6.57 9.13
CA SER A 159 -18.07 7.41 10.24
C SER A 159 -19.11 7.62 11.35
N GLU A 160 -20.39 7.49 11.01
CA GLU A 160 -21.50 7.66 11.97
C GLU A 160 -21.84 6.34 12.67
N LYS A 161 -21.52 5.22 12.02
CA LYS A 161 -21.84 3.88 12.46
C LYS A 161 -20.73 3.24 13.30
N PHE A 162 -19.48 3.65 13.06
CA PHE A 162 -18.34 3.07 13.74
C PHE A 162 -17.96 3.89 14.98
N ASN A 163 -17.49 3.20 16.02
CA ASN A 163 -17.03 3.84 17.24
C ASN A 163 -15.95 4.89 16.94
N PRO A 164 -16.10 6.15 17.41
CA PRO A 164 -15.20 7.27 17.09
C PRO A 164 -13.74 7.04 17.49
N GLU A 165 -13.46 6.31 18.56
CA GLU A 165 -12.08 6.02 18.98
C GLU A 165 -11.37 5.14 17.96
N TYR A 166 -11.95 4.01 17.58
CA TYR A 166 -11.41 3.12 16.56
C TYR A 166 -11.40 3.74 15.16
N TRP A 167 -12.38 4.59 14.87
CA TRP A 167 -12.37 5.41 13.65
C TRP A 167 -11.15 6.32 13.58
N ASN A 168 -10.74 6.94 14.70
CA ASN A 168 -9.56 7.79 14.75
C ASN A 168 -8.27 6.99 14.60
N TYR A 169 -8.14 5.80 15.22
CA TYR A 169 -7.01 4.91 15.00
C TYR A 169 -6.92 4.49 13.53
N ALA A 170 -8.02 4.11 12.93
CA ALA A 170 -8.09 3.75 11.52
C ALA A 170 -7.67 4.90 10.59
N LYS A 171 -8.05 6.16 10.91
CA LYS A 171 -7.57 7.35 10.17
C LYS A 171 -6.06 7.52 10.25
N LEU A 172 -5.44 7.33 11.41
CA LEU A 172 -3.99 7.43 11.58
C LEU A 172 -3.27 6.33 10.80
N ILE A 173 -3.76 5.08 10.88
CA ILE A 173 -3.21 3.96 10.11
C ILE A 173 -3.36 4.22 8.60
N SER A 174 -4.53 4.68 8.15
CA SER A 174 -4.76 5.07 6.77
C SER A 174 -3.81 6.19 6.33
N GLY A 175 -3.44 7.10 7.23
CA GLY A 175 -2.45 8.13 6.95
C GLY A 175 -1.10 7.53 6.56
N VAL A 176 -0.55 6.60 7.36
CA VAL A 176 0.75 5.97 7.06
C VAL A 176 0.68 5.03 5.85
N LEU A 177 -0.45 4.36 5.61
CA LEU A 177 -0.66 3.53 4.41
C LEU A 177 -0.61 4.38 3.13
N ARG A 178 -1.21 5.57 3.12
CA ARG A 178 -1.18 6.50 1.97
C ARG A 178 0.22 6.93 1.59
N TYR A 179 1.11 7.07 2.57
CA TYR A 179 2.51 7.39 2.35
C TYR A 179 3.36 6.15 2.05
N ARG A 180 2.72 5.01 1.73
CA ARG A 180 3.38 3.77 1.33
C ARG A 180 4.43 3.30 2.34
N MET A 181 4.18 3.51 3.63
CA MET A 181 5.01 2.89 4.66
C MET A 181 5.00 1.36 4.45
N PRO A 182 6.16 0.67 4.45
CA PRO A 182 6.20 -0.78 4.32
C PRO A 182 5.26 -1.46 5.32
N LEU A 183 4.48 -2.45 4.86
CA LEU A 183 3.41 -3.06 5.68
C LEU A 183 3.92 -3.69 6.96
N GLU A 184 5.14 -4.26 6.94
CA GLU A 184 5.79 -4.80 8.14
C GLU A 184 6.00 -3.73 9.21
N HIS A 185 6.30 -2.50 8.81
CA HIS A 185 6.45 -1.38 9.73
C HIS A 185 5.09 -0.86 10.23
N VAL A 186 4.07 -0.84 9.36
CA VAL A 186 2.70 -0.50 9.77
C VAL A 186 2.18 -1.52 10.79
N ILE A 187 2.40 -2.81 10.56
CA ILE A 187 2.01 -3.89 11.47
C ILE A 187 2.72 -3.75 12.83
N LYS A 188 4.04 -3.50 12.82
CA LYS A 188 4.79 -3.23 14.06
C LYS A 188 4.26 -2.00 14.81
N LEU A 189 3.92 -0.94 14.08
CA LEU A 189 3.31 0.27 14.65
C LEU A 189 1.99 -0.07 15.34
N VAL A 190 1.09 -0.78 14.64
CA VAL A 190 -0.20 -1.20 15.20
C VAL A 190 0.00 -2.07 16.44
N GLY A 191 0.90 -3.07 16.39
CA GLY A 191 1.22 -3.94 17.52
C GLY A 191 1.76 -3.20 18.75
N SER A 192 2.45 -2.07 18.54
CA SER A 192 3.01 -1.24 19.61
C SER A 192 1.98 -0.33 20.31
N LEU A 193 0.76 -0.20 19.79
CA LEU A 193 -0.26 0.65 20.40
C LEU A 193 -0.69 0.07 21.77
N SER A 194 -0.74 0.92 22.78
CA SER A 194 -1.28 0.57 24.12
C SER A 194 -2.76 0.94 24.15
N LEU A 195 -3.63 -0.08 24.14
CA LEU A 195 -5.08 0.07 24.28
C LEU A 195 -5.50 -0.34 25.69
N LYS A 196 -6.58 0.26 26.21
CA LYS A 196 -7.04 0.05 27.58
C LYS A 196 -7.44 -1.39 27.86
N ASP A 197 -8.02 -2.07 26.87
CA ASP A 197 -8.52 -3.45 26.99
C ASP A 197 -7.70 -4.38 26.11
N GLU A 198 -6.63 -4.94 26.68
CA GLU A 198 -5.82 -5.95 26.01
C GLU A 198 -6.34 -7.34 26.34
N SER A 199 -7.05 -7.97 25.40
CA SER A 199 -7.39 -9.40 25.44
C SER A 199 -6.63 -10.15 24.36
N ILE A 200 -6.65 -11.50 24.40
CA ILE A 200 -6.01 -12.36 23.39
C ILE A 200 -6.51 -12.04 21.96
N ASN A 201 -7.82 -11.76 21.83
CA ASN A 201 -8.44 -11.32 20.59
C ASN A 201 -8.64 -9.81 20.64
N THR A 202 -7.59 -9.04 20.33
CA THR A 202 -7.64 -7.58 20.38
C THR A 202 -7.91 -6.99 19.02
N TRP A 203 -8.38 -5.75 19.00
CA TRP A 203 -8.50 -4.95 17.78
C TRP A 203 -7.18 -4.87 16.99
N LYS A 204 -6.03 -4.74 17.67
CA LYS A 204 -4.69 -4.73 17.05
C LYS A 204 -4.47 -5.98 16.22
N THR A 205 -4.67 -7.16 16.81
CA THR A 205 -4.51 -8.46 16.14
C THR A 205 -5.40 -8.57 14.89
N GLY A 206 -6.63 -8.05 14.96
CA GLY A 206 -7.53 -8.01 13.82
C GLY A 206 -7.03 -7.13 12.68
N VAL A 207 -6.50 -5.95 12.99
CA VAL A 207 -5.91 -5.03 12.01
C VAL A 207 -4.63 -5.61 11.43
N GLU A 208 -3.74 -6.16 12.25
CA GLU A 208 -2.52 -6.84 11.81
C GLU A 208 -2.84 -7.97 10.83
N ARG A 209 -3.79 -8.84 11.17
CA ARG A 209 -4.24 -9.93 10.30
C ARG A 209 -4.79 -9.40 8.96
N ALA A 210 -5.57 -8.33 8.99
CA ALA A 210 -6.13 -7.72 7.80
C ALA A 210 -5.04 -7.16 6.86
N LEU A 211 -3.95 -6.64 7.39
CA LEU A 211 -2.85 -6.08 6.63
C LEU A 211 -1.80 -7.13 6.21
N LYS A 212 -1.54 -8.15 7.02
CA LYS A 212 -0.62 -9.26 6.70
C LYS A 212 -0.95 -9.95 5.38
N LYS A 213 -2.22 -10.04 5.04
CA LYS A 213 -2.70 -10.62 3.78
C LYS A 213 -2.00 -10.05 2.53
N TYR A 214 -1.49 -8.81 2.59
CA TYR A 214 -0.88 -8.12 1.46
C TYR A 214 0.65 -8.15 1.47
N ILE A 215 1.26 -8.84 2.43
CA ILE A 215 2.70 -9.08 2.44
C ILE A 215 3.00 -10.28 1.54
N PRO A 216 3.91 -10.15 0.56
CA PRO A 216 4.29 -11.28 -0.28
C PRO A 216 4.79 -12.47 0.54
N GLY A 217 4.27 -13.67 0.28
CA GLY A 217 4.65 -14.91 0.98
C GLY A 217 3.90 -15.22 2.28
N SER A 218 3.03 -14.33 2.77
CA SER A 218 2.28 -14.52 4.03
C SER A 218 1.08 -15.49 3.91
N GLU A 219 0.68 -15.87 2.69
CA GLU A 219 -0.47 -16.78 2.48
C GLU A 219 -0.25 -18.20 3.02
N GLU A 220 1.00 -18.64 3.12
CA GLU A 220 1.34 -19.96 3.67
C GLU A 220 1.25 -20.01 5.21
N GLU A 221 1.55 -18.89 5.88
CA GLU A 221 1.46 -18.80 7.35
C GLU A 221 0.01 -18.72 7.84
N LEU A 222 -0.86 -18.02 7.12
CA LEU A 222 -2.27 -17.84 7.49
C LEU A 222 -3.09 -19.15 7.43
N LYS A 223 -2.67 -20.13 6.60
CA LYS A 223 -3.32 -21.46 6.49
C LYS A 223 -2.90 -22.43 7.58
N SER A 224 -1.82 -22.15 8.30
CA SER A 224 -1.32 -23.01 9.39
C SER A 224 -1.91 -22.64 10.76
N GLU A 225 -2.62 -21.50 10.87
CA GLU A 225 -3.25 -21.02 12.11
C GLU A 225 -4.79 -21.25 12.16
N GLU A 226 -5.39 -21.87 11.13
CA GLU A 226 -6.79 -22.34 11.12
C GLU A 226 -6.88 -23.81 11.49
#